data_b66b8d84b2d44f0933d9cbd7086ee70e
#
_entry.id   b66b8d84b2d44f0933d9cbd7086ee70e
#
_cell.length_a   1.000
_cell.length_b   1.000
_cell.length_c   1.000
_cell.angle_alpha   90.00
_cell.angle_beta   90.00
_cell.angle_gamma   90.00
#
_symmetry.space_group_name_H-M   'P 1'
#
loop_
_entity.id
_entity.type
_entity.pdbx_description
1 polymer ?
#
loop_
_entity_poly.entity_id
_entity_poly.type
_entity_poly.pdbx_seq_one_letter_code
_entity_poly.pdbx_strand_id
1 'polypeptide(L)'
;VTFVPQIVTGLMIAGTCLSVAGFMAGCQTAGNCGNNKKGCARMDNGAFYKEGKFDSAKAKQAYFALMEKFNVPVYAALKKDDGFFWAVDFAKGDFASFGMGGVIWANEKAEGYFGHDIYLLPGQSIAEHRHVATKDKDGKAIRCKIESWQVRHGYVYGFSEVGEPNLDKYPEAKAMLSKVQIPHLKSVHVERWEADGTINKLAAPETWHFMMGGKDGAIVTEYATYHDGAGLRFSVPGVGF
;
A
#
# COMPACT_ATOMS: atom_id res chain seq x y z
N VAL A 1 25.32 32.77 -6.97
CA VAL A 1 24.16 33.26 -6.22
C VAL A 1 24.29 32.67 -4.82
N THR A 2 24.70 33.53 -3.89
CA THR A 2 25.02 33.20 -2.50
C THR A 2 23.74 33.22 -1.67
N PHE A 3 23.37 32.12 -1.05
CA PHE A 3 22.25 32.07 -0.10
C PHE A 3 22.72 32.50 1.29
N VAL A 4 22.05 33.53 1.83
CA VAL A 4 22.21 33.98 3.22
C VAL A 4 21.03 33.45 4.02
N PRO A 5 21.20 32.73 5.14
CA PRO A 5 20.10 32.31 5.98
C PRO A 5 19.60 33.47 6.86
N GLN A 6 18.30 33.72 6.81
CA GLN A 6 17.63 34.62 7.76
C GLN A 6 17.39 33.90 9.08
N ILE A 7 17.91 34.45 10.15
CA ILE A 7 17.64 34.06 11.53
C ILE A 7 16.31 34.69 11.95
N VAL A 8 15.30 33.88 12.21
CA VAL A 8 14.03 34.31 12.81
C VAL A 8 14.14 34.18 14.32
N THR A 9 14.21 35.30 15.00
CA THR A 9 14.17 35.41 16.48
C THR A 9 12.74 35.19 16.96
N GLY A 10 12.50 34.07 17.66
CA GLY A 10 11.21 33.75 18.26
C GLY A 10 10.93 34.56 19.52
N LEU A 11 9.79 35.21 19.56
CA LEU A 11 9.22 35.90 20.70
C LEU A 11 8.46 34.89 21.58
N MET A 12 8.92 34.68 22.81
CA MET A 12 8.18 33.88 23.81
C MET A 12 7.03 34.74 24.39
N ILE A 13 5.81 34.27 24.18
CA ILE A 13 4.63 34.76 24.92
C ILE A 13 4.25 33.74 25.97
N ALA A 14 4.40 34.12 27.23
CA ALA A 14 3.89 33.36 28.38
C ALA A 14 2.36 33.50 28.44
N GLY A 15 1.63 32.43 28.20
CA GLY A 15 0.17 32.38 28.33
C GLY A 15 -0.23 31.55 29.53
N THR A 16 -0.93 32.18 30.45
CA THR A 16 -1.49 31.71 31.72
C THR A 16 -2.49 30.55 31.50
N CYS A 17 -2.34 29.48 32.29
CA CYS A 17 -3.34 28.42 32.46
C CYS A 17 -4.62 28.96 33.08
N LEU A 18 -5.75 28.87 32.40
CA LEU A 18 -7.08 28.87 33.01
C LEU A 18 -7.63 27.46 32.97
N SER A 19 -7.79 26.90 34.18
CA SER A 19 -8.51 25.64 34.41
C SER A 19 -10.01 25.83 34.22
N VAL A 20 -10.63 25.13 33.29
CA VAL A 20 -12.08 24.95 33.22
C VAL A 20 -12.41 23.50 33.53
N ALA A 21 -12.91 23.27 34.71
CA ALA A 21 -13.57 22.03 35.10
C ALA A 21 -15.00 22.07 34.54
N GLY A 22 -15.40 21.02 33.79
CA GLY A 22 -16.77 20.95 33.29
C GLY A 22 -17.14 19.62 32.65
N PHE A 23 -17.78 18.78 33.44
CA PHE A 23 -18.74 17.73 33.12
C PHE A 23 -18.32 16.54 32.24
N MET A 24 -18.07 15.46 32.96
CA MET A 24 -18.15 14.07 32.47
C MET A 24 -19.62 13.68 32.23
N ALA A 25 -19.97 13.36 31.00
CA ALA A 25 -21.14 12.52 30.72
C ALA A 25 -20.59 11.28 30.00
N GLY A 26 -20.72 10.15 30.69
CA GLY A 26 -20.16 8.87 30.25
C GLY A 26 -20.87 8.29 29.03
N CYS A 27 -20.09 7.67 28.18
CA CYS A 27 -20.55 6.56 27.38
C CYS A 27 -19.52 5.44 27.56
N GLN A 28 -19.78 4.55 28.50
CA GLN A 28 -19.08 3.29 28.69
C GLN A 28 -19.59 2.30 27.64
N THR A 29 -18.77 1.95 26.67
CA THR A 29 -18.69 0.59 26.15
C THR A 29 -17.23 0.28 25.84
N ALA A 30 -16.45 0.12 26.91
CA ALA A 30 -15.15 -0.51 26.83
C ALA A 30 -15.37 -2.00 26.61
N GLY A 31 -15.34 -2.45 25.36
CA GLY A 31 -15.13 -3.85 25.02
C GLY A 31 -13.78 -4.28 25.55
N ASN A 32 -13.80 -5.19 26.49
CA ASN A 32 -12.69 -5.80 27.20
C ASN A 32 -11.70 -6.46 26.21
N CYS A 33 -10.61 -5.79 25.86
CA CYS A 33 -9.47 -6.40 25.18
C CYS A 33 -8.72 -7.27 26.19
N GLY A 34 -9.24 -8.47 26.40
CA GLY A 34 -8.51 -9.53 27.12
C GLY A 34 -7.18 -9.82 26.44
N ASN A 35 -6.14 -10.01 27.24
CA ASN A 35 -4.79 -10.47 26.87
C ASN A 35 -4.82 -11.78 26.09
N ASN A 36 -5.09 -11.71 24.78
CA ASN A 36 -4.89 -12.80 23.86
C ASN A 36 -3.76 -12.43 22.89
N LYS A 37 -2.59 -13.04 23.07
CA LYS A 37 -1.49 -13.11 22.10
C LYS A 37 -1.91 -13.91 20.86
N LYS A 38 -3.02 -13.56 20.23
CA LYS A 38 -3.35 -13.99 18.88
C LYS A 38 -2.83 -12.89 17.96
N GLY A 39 -1.80 -13.20 17.19
CA GLY A 39 -1.35 -12.36 16.08
C GLY A 39 -2.59 -11.91 15.30
N CYS A 40 -2.57 -10.68 14.77
CA CYS A 40 -3.69 -10.13 14.02
C CYS A 40 -3.99 -11.09 12.86
N ALA A 41 -5.07 -11.84 12.97
CA ALA A 41 -5.46 -12.81 11.95
C ALA A 41 -5.82 -12.01 10.70
N ARG A 42 -5.36 -12.50 9.53
CA ARG A 42 -5.85 -12.02 8.24
C ARG A 42 -7.39 -11.96 8.28
N MET A 43 -7.97 -10.96 7.64
CA MET A 43 -9.42 -10.85 7.53
C MET A 43 -10.00 -12.09 6.85
N ASP A 44 -11.21 -12.47 7.26
CA ASP A 44 -11.92 -13.55 6.58
C ASP A 44 -12.21 -13.14 5.12
N ASN A 45 -11.76 -13.97 4.20
CA ASN A 45 -11.91 -13.72 2.77
C ASN A 45 -13.39 -13.64 2.37
N GLY A 46 -14.26 -14.44 2.99
CA GLY A 46 -15.70 -14.45 2.73
C GLY A 46 -16.40 -13.11 2.97
N ALA A 47 -15.82 -12.26 3.82
CA ALA A 47 -16.34 -10.91 4.09
C ALA A 47 -16.32 -9.98 2.85
N PHE A 48 -15.52 -10.30 1.82
CA PHE A 48 -15.35 -9.50 0.61
C PHE A 48 -16.12 -10.02 -0.60
N TYR A 49 -16.97 -11.03 -0.41
CA TYR A 49 -17.75 -11.60 -1.51
C TYR A 49 -19.22 -11.69 -1.14
N LYS A 50 -20.07 -11.35 -2.11
CA LYS A 50 -21.51 -11.55 -2.06
C LYS A 50 -21.92 -12.41 -3.23
N GLU A 51 -22.55 -13.56 -2.95
CA GLU A 51 -22.98 -14.51 -3.99
C GLU A 51 -21.84 -14.88 -4.97
N GLY A 52 -20.63 -15.08 -4.43
CA GLY A 52 -19.43 -15.41 -5.22
C GLY A 52 -18.83 -14.25 -6.03
N LYS A 53 -19.38 -13.04 -5.93
CA LYS A 53 -18.88 -11.84 -6.61
C LYS A 53 -18.13 -10.95 -5.63
N PHE A 54 -17.03 -10.38 -6.07
CA PHE A 54 -16.26 -9.42 -5.28
C PHE A 54 -17.08 -8.17 -4.94
N ASP A 55 -17.14 -7.83 -3.66
CA ASP A 55 -17.79 -6.64 -3.14
C ASP A 55 -16.75 -5.53 -2.91
N SER A 56 -16.53 -4.71 -3.94
CA SER A 56 -15.57 -3.60 -3.88
C SER A 56 -15.94 -2.56 -2.82
N ALA A 57 -17.24 -2.39 -2.49
CA ALA A 57 -17.67 -1.46 -1.46
C ALA A 57 -17.24 -1.96 -0.07
N LYS A 58 -17.33 -3.26 0.19
CA LYS A 58 -16.80 -3.87 1.41
C LYS A 58 -15.28 -3.76 1.51
N ALA A 59 -14.58 -3.96 0.40
CA ALA A 59 -13.13 -3.76 0.33
C ALA A 59 -12.75 -2.30 0.65
N LYS A 60 -13.41 -1.31 0.04
CA LYS A 60 -13.21 0.11 0.35
C LYS A 60 -13.43 0.41 1.84
N GLN A 61 -14.49 -0.11 2.45
CA GLN A 61 -14.76 0.06 3.90
C GLN A 61 -13.61 -0.50 4.76
N ALA A 62 -13.05 -1.65 4.39
CA ALA A 62 -11.91 -2.23 5.12
C ALA A 62 -10.65 -1.33 5.03
N TYR A 63 -10.39 -0.73 3.87
CA TYR A 63 -9.29 0.23 3.72
C TYR A 63 -9.55 1.53 4.48
N PHE A 64 -10.78 2.02 4.54
CA PHE A 64 -11.11 3.19 5.34
C PHE A 64 -10.93 2.92 6.84
N ALA A 65 -11.31 1.73 7.32
CA ALA A 65 -11.02 1.31 8.68
C ALA A 65 -9.51 1.19 8.96
N LEU A 66 -8.72 0.75 7.98
CA LEU A 66 -7.26 0.74 8.05
C LEU A 66 -6.70 2.17 8.15
N MET A 67 -7.21 3.12 7.36
CA MET A 67 -6.83 4.53 7.44
C MET A 67 -7.16 5.11 8.83
N GLU A 68 -8.35 4.87 9.33
CA GLU A 68 -8.78 5.30 10.67
C GLU A 68 -7.88 4.71 11.78
N LYS A 69 -7.54 3.42 11.68
CA LYS A 69 -6.59 2.75 12.58
C LYS A 69 -5.24 3.47 12.65
N PHE A 70 -4.77 4.00 11.53
CA PHE A 70 -3.50 4.73 11.44
C PHE A 70 -3.64 6.25 11.61
N ASN A 71 -4.82 6.75 12.00
CA ASN A 71 -5.14 8.17 12.12
C ASN A 71 -4.95 8.96 10.81
N VAL A 72 -5.18 8.30 9.67
CA VAL A 72 -5.16 8.92 8.34
C VAL A 72 -6.58 9.37 8.00
N PRO A 73 -6.80 10.64 7.66
CA PRO A 73 -8.15 11.14 7.35
C PRO A 73 -8.77 10.49 6.13
N VAL A 74 -10.00 10.01 6.25
CA VAL A 74 -10.82 9.56 5.12
C VAL A 74 -11.64 10.75 4.61
N TYR A 75 -11.09 11.51 3.68
CA TYR A 75 -11.74 12.70 3.13
C TYR A 75 -12.83 12.37 2.11
N ALA A 76 -13.71 13.34 1.83
CA ALA A 76 -14.95 13.13 1.05
C ALA A 76 -14.72 12.55 -0.36
N ALA A 77 -13.63 12.93 -1.05
CA ALA A 77 -13.35 12.42 -2.38
C ALA A 77 -13.10 10.90 -2.42
N LEU A 78 -12.48 10.33 -1.36
CA LEU A 78 -12.24 8.88 -1.28
C LEU A 78 -13.56 8.08 -1.18
N LYS A 79 -14.61 8.69 -0.61
CA LYS A 79 -15.92 8.05 -0.38
C LYS A 79 -16.82 8.06 -1.61
N LYS A 80 -16.47 8.81 -2.66
CA LYS A 80 -17.24 8.84 -3.89
C LYS A 80 -17.12 7.52 -4.64
N ASP A 81 -18.16 7.17 -5.37
CA ASP A 81 -18.18 5.99 -6.24
C ASP A 81 -17.88 6.38 -7.70
N ASP A 82 -16.79 7.12 -7.89
CA ASP A 82 -16.33 7.63 -9.18
C ASP A 82 -15.02 6.94 -9.64
N GLY A 83 -14.58 5.89 -8.94
CA GLY A 83 -13.35 5.17 -9.24
C GLY A 83 -12.07 5.83 -8.73
N PHE A 84 -12.14 7.00 -8.09
CA PHE A 84 -10.96 7.67 -7.55
C PHE A 84 -10.24 6.80 -6.50
N PHE A 85 -10.99 6.24 -5.52
CA PHE A 85 -10.48 5.16 -4.67
C PHE A 85 -10.96 3.82 -5.23
N TRP A 86 -10.06 2.95 -5.58
CA TRP A 86 -10.35 1.64 -6.16
C TRP A 86 -9.81 0.49 -5.30
N ALA A 87 -10.40 -0.68 -5.48
CA ALA A 87 -9.94 -1.94 -4.90
C ALA A 87 -9.95 -3.01 -5.97
N VAL A 88 -8.92 -3.85 -6.02
CA VAL A 88 -8.78 -4.92 -7.00
C VAL A 88 -8.59 -6.27 -6.33
N ASP A 89 -9.35 -7.26 -6.79
CA ASP A 89 -9.23 -8.68 -6.47
C ASP A 89 -8.47 -9.38 -7.60
N PHE A 90 -7.17 -9.58 -7.43
CA PHE A 90 -6.31 -10.16 -8.46
C PHE A 90 -6.64 -11.62 -8.76
N ALA A 91 -7.08 -12.39 -7.76
CA ALA A 91 -7.25 -13.85 -7.86
C ALA A 91 -8.71 -14.29 -7.92
N LYS A 92 -9.65 -13.36 -8.03
CA LYS A 92 -11.08 -13.66 -8.14
C LYS A 92 -11.55 -14.70 -7.11
N GLY A 93 -11.34 -14.39 -5.84
CA GLY A 93 -11.74 -15.29 -4.75
C GLY A 93 -10.79 -15.31 -3.55
N ASP A 94 -9.68 -14.54 -3.57
CA ASP A 94 -8.69 -14.47 -2.48
C ASP A 94 -8.26 -13.04 -2.15
N PHE A 95 -9.19 -12.10 -2.19
CA PHE A 95 -8.90 -10.68 -1.98
C PHE A 95 -8.17 -10.41 -0.66
N ALA A 96 -8.51 -11.10 0.42
CA ALA A 96 -7.89 -10.89 1.72
C ALA A 96 -6.38 -11.16 1.74
N SER A 97 -5.87 -12.03 0.86
CA SER A 97 -4.45 -12.33 0.74
C SER A 97 -3.82 -11.83 -0.55
N PHE A 98 -4.62 -11.60 -1.60
CA PHE A 98 -4.14 -11.28 -2.93
C PHE A 98 -5.01 -10.20 -3.59
N GLY A 99 -4.77 -8.96 -3.20
CA GLY A 99 -5.52 -7.79 -3.62
C GLY A 99 -4.84 -6.50 -3.18
N MET A 100 -5.39 -5.37 -3.54
CA MET A 100 -4.95 -4.06 -3.08
C MET A 100 -6.04 -3.02 -3.20
N GLY A 101 -5.91 -1.93 -2.43
CA GLY A 101 -6.62 -0.68 -2.67
C GLY A 101 -5.66 0.41 -3.08
N GLY A 102 -6.14 1.43 -3.76
CA GLY A 102 -5.27 2.50 -4.18
C GLY A 102 -5.97 3.78 -4.63
N VAL A 103 -5.15 4.83 -4.72
CA VAL A 103 -5.47 6.11 -5.33
C VAL A 103 -4.33 6.52 -6.22
N ILE A 104 -4.54 6.57 -7.52
CA ILE A 104 -3.60 7.19 -8.45
C ILE A 104 -3.93 8.68 -8.49
N TRP A 105 -3.08 9.50 -7.89
CA TRP A 105 -3.28 10.96 -7.82
C TRP A 105 -2.53 11.71 -8.92
N ALA A 106 -1.59 11.07 -9.63
CA ALA A 106 -0.93 11.61 -10.81
C ALA A 106 -0.50 10.49 -11.76
N ASN A 107 -0.67 10.68 -13.07
CA ASN A 107 -0.07 9.84 -14.12
C ASN A 107 0.13 10.70 -15.38
N GLU A 108 1.22 11.47 -15.40
CA GLU A 108 1.46 12.53 -16.36
C GLU A 108 2.48 12.09 -17.43
N LYS A 109 1.97 11.76 -18.61
CA LYS A 109 2.81 11.24 -19.71
C LYS A 109 3.79 12.29 -20.24
N ALA A 110 3.35 13.54 -20.34
CA ALA A 110 4.17 14.63 -20.90
C ALA A 110 5.37 14.95 -20.01
N GLU A 111 5.13 15.04 -18.71
CA GLU A 111 6.13 15.36 -17.69
C GLU A 111 6.88 14.12 -17.20
N GLY A 112 6.31 12.93 -17.42
CA GLY A 112 6.96 11.66 -17.17
C GLY A 112 6.96 11.20 -15.72
N TYR A 113 6.00 11.63 -14.89
CA TYR A 113 5.89 11.21 -13.49
C TYR A 113 4.56 10.52 -13.17
N PHE A 114 4.58 9.75 -12.08
CA PHE A 114 3.45 9.01 -11.54
C PHE A 114 3.45 9.10 -10.01
N GLY A 115 2.27 9.18 -9.43
CA GLY A 115 2.06 9.17 -7.99
C GLY A 115 0.85 8.34 -7.60
N HIS A 116 1.02 7.50 -6.57
CA HIS A 116 0.05 6.50 -6.17
C HIS A 116 0.13 6.24 -4.66
N ASP A 117 -1.01 6.20 -4.00
CA ASP A 117 -1.10 5.66 -2.65
C ASP A 117 -1.67 4.25 -2.68
N ILE A 118 -0.95 3.31 -2.07
CA ILE A 118 -1.27 1.89 -1.98
C ILE A 118 -1.72 1.56 -0.57
N TYR A 119 -2.83 0.86 -0.46
CA TYR A 119 -3.40 0.38 0.80
C TYR A 119 -3.38 -1.14 0.82
N LEU A 120 -2.77 -1.72 1.84
CA LEU A 120 -2.68 -3.16 2.02
C LEU A 120 -3.27 -3.56 3.37
N LEU A 121 -4.25 -4.46 3.35
CA LEU A 121 -4.80 -5.08 4.55
C LEU A 121 -3.75 -5.98 5.22
N PRO A 122 -3.97 -6.42 6.48
CA PRO A 122 -3.03 -7.33 7.17
C PRO A 122 -2.69 -8.57 6.34
N GLY A 123 -1.42 -8.73 5.98
CA GLY A 123 -0.90 -9.85 5.19
C GLY A 123 -1.40 -9.90 3.73
N GLN A 124 -2.01 -8.85 3.23
CA GLN A 124 -2.43 -8.75 1.84
C GLN A 124 -1.24 -8.40 0.94
N SER A 125 -1.11 -9.06 -0.19
CA SER A 125 -0.06 -8.81 -1.19
C SER A 125 -0.66 -8.30 -2.50
N ILE A 126 0.07 -7.40 -3.15
CA ILE A 126 -0.17 -7.08 -4.57
C ILE A 126 0.30 -8.25 -5.44
N ALA A 127 -0.20 -8.34 -6.66
CA ALA A 127 0.27 -9.32 -7.61
C ALA A 127 1.72 -9.04 -8.01
N GLU A 128 2.57 -10.08 -8.01
CA GLU A 128 3.92 -9.97 -8.52
C GLU A 128 3.89 -9.55 -9.99
N HIS A 129 4.61 -8.49 -10.30
CA HIS A 129 4.61 -7.88 -11.62
C HIS A 129 5.95 -7.26 -11.97
N ARG A 130 6.07 -6.85 -13.23
CA ARG A 130 7.14 -6.00 -13.75
C ARG A 130 6.59 -5.06 -14.82
N HIS A 131 7.28 -3.96 -15.04
CA HIS A 131 6.98 -3.02 -16.10
C HIS A 131 8.02 -3.11 -17.21
N VAL A 132 7.60 -3.43 -18.43
CA VAL A 132 8.49 -3.49 -19.59
C VAL A 132 8.32 -2.25 -20.49
N ALA A 133 9.35 -1.93 -21.25
CA ALA A 133 9.27 -0.89 -22.27
C ALA A 133 8.23 -1.26 -23.34
N THR A 134 7.55 -0.25 -23.87
CA THR A 134 6.50 -0.40 -24.89
C THR A 134 6.70 0.58 -26.05
N LYS A 135 5.72 0.65 -26.93
CA LYS A 135 5.60 1.68 -27.95
C LYS A 135 4.19 2.23 -27.92
N ASP A 136 4.07 3.54 -28.17
CA ASP A 136 2.76 4.15 -28.36
C ASP A 136 2.17 3.82 -29.76
N LYS A 137 0.96 4.32 -30.02
CA LYS A 137 0.23 4.11 -31.28
C LYS A 137 1.00 4.60 -32.52
N ASP A 138 1.93 5.55 -32.34
CA ASP A 138 2.75 6.13 -33.40
C ASP A 138 4.12 5.45 -33.50
N GLY A 139 4.35 4.36 -32.75
CA GLY A 139 5.60 3.59 -32.72
C GLY A 139 6.72 4.20 -31.89
N LYS A 140 6.48 5.32 -31.21
CA LYS A 140 7.44 5.98 -30.33
C LYS A 140 7.65 5.15 -29.07
N ALA A 141 8.91 4.94 -28.69
CA ALA A 141 9.26 4.18 -27.49
C ALA A 141 8.76 4.87 -26.22
N ILE A 142 8.13 4.07 -25.35
CA ILE A 142 7.80 4.40 -23.97
C ILE A 142 8.69 3.53 -23.09
N ARG A 143 9.49 4.17 -22.23
CA ARG A 143 10.38 3.44 -21.32
C ARG A 143 9.57 2.68 -20.27
N CYS A 144 10.15 1.61 -19.72
CA CYS A 144 9.58 0.93 -18.57
C CYS A 144 9.45 1.89 -17.38
N LYS A 145 8.45 1.66 -16.53
CA LYS A 145 8.25 2.40 -15.30
C LYS A 145 9.38 2.11 -14.30
N ILE A 146 9.92 3.13 -13.69
CA ILE A 146 10.89 3.07 -12.59
C ILE A 146 10.18 3.56 -11.34
N GLU A 147 10.31 2.79 -10.26
CA GLU A 147 9.50 2.95 -9.06
C GLU A 147 10.34 3.14 -7.81
N SER A 148 9.78 3.88 -6.88
CA SER A 148 10.28 4.05 -5.51
C SER A 148 9.10 4.12 -4.56
N TRP A 149 9.28 3.61 -3.35
CA TRP A 149 8.20 3.50 -2.37
C TRP A 149 8.63 4.03 -1.02
N GLN A 150 7.71 4.71 -0.34
CA GLN A 150 7.86 5.12 1.04
C GLN A 150 6.70 4.54 1.85
N VAL A 151 7.00 3.72 2.85
CA VAL A 151 5.99 3.27 3.80
C VAL A 151 5.59 4.44 4.67
N ARG A 152 4.31 4.76 4.68
CA ARG A 152 3.75 5.87 5.44
C ARG A 152 3.23 5.41 6.79
N HIS A 153 2.64 4.22 6.84
CA HIS A 153 2.09 3.61 8.06
C HIS A 153 2.22 2.10 8.00
N GLY A 154 2.41 1.49 9.17
CA GLY A 154 2.66 0.05 9.28
C GLY A 154 4.04 -0.35 8.77
N TYR A 155 4.15 -1.51 8.19
CA TYR A 155 5.34 -1.99 7.49
C TYR A 155 4.94 -2.91 6.35
N VAL A 156 5.83 -3.10 5.39
CA VAL A 156 5.64 -4.06 4.29
C VAL A 156 6.86 -4.96 4.17
N TYR A 157 6.64 -6.12 3.59
CA TYR A 157 7.68 -6.94 2.99
C TYR A 157 7.76 -6.63 1.50
N GLY A 158 8.86 -6.03 1.06
CA GLY A 158 9.18 -5.83 -0.34
C GLY A 158 9.88 -7.07 -0.90
N PHE A 159 9.39 -7.58 -2.03
CA PHE A 159 9.92 -8.76 -2.71
C PHE A 159 10.53 -8.35 -4.04
N SER A 160 11.69 -8.93 -4.37
CA SER A 160 12.43 -8.69 -5.61
C SER A 160 13.03 -9.97 -6.16
N GLU A 161 13.14 -10.08 -7.48
CA GLU A 161 13.96 -11.13 -8.11
C GLU A 161 15.46 -10.85 -8.02
N VAL A 162 15.83 -9.60 -7.70
CA VAL A 162 17.22 -9.18 -7.52
C VAL A 162 17.61 -9.34 -6.07
N GLY A 163 18.72 -10.02 -5.82
CA GLY A 163 19.25 -10.33 -4.50
C GLY A 163 19.24 -11.83 -4.22
N GLU A 164 20.00 -12.23 -3.18
CA GLU A 164 20.06 -13.63 -2.77
C GLU A 164 18.74 -14.10 -2.16
N PRO A 165 18.29 -15.33 -2.45
CA PRO A 165 17.08 -15.89 -1.84
C PRO A 165 17.19 -15.90 -0.31
N ASN A 166 16.24 -15.29 0.38
CA ASN A 166 16.28 -15.15 1.83
C ASN A 166 14.92 -15.25 2.52
N LEU A 167 13.88 -15.72 1.84
CA LEU A 167 12.51 -15.80 2.38
C LEU A 167 12.45 -16.59 3.71
N ASP A 168 13.32 -17.56 3.92
CA ASP A 168 13.37 -18.34 5.17
C ASP A 168 13.78 -17.51 6.39
N LYS A 169 14.42 -16.35 6.19
CA LYS A 169 14.71 -15.38 7.25
C LYS A 169 13.48 -14.60 7.70
N TYR A 170 12.37 -14.67 6.94
CA TYR A 170 11.13 -13.96 7.17
C TYR A 170 9.94 -14.93 7.33
N PRO A 171 9.87 -15.73 8.41
CA PRO A 171 8.85 -16.76 8.60
C PRO A 171 7.42 -16.20 8.63
N GLU A 172 7.25 -14.97 9.12
CA GLU A 172 5.95 -14.27 9.09
C GLU A 172 5.52 -14.01 7.65
N ALA A 173 6.40 -13.43 6.82
CA ALA A 173 6.12 -13.18 5.41
C ALA A 173 5.80 -14.48 4.67
N LYS A 174 6.60 -15.52 4.89
CA LYS A 174 6.41 -16.84 4.29
C LYS A 174 5.04 -17.44 4.63
N ALA A 175 4.59 -17.30 5.88
CA ALA A 175 3.30 -17.80 6.34
C ALA A 175 2.10 -17.02 5.76
N MET A 176 2.30 -15.75 5.41
CA MET A 176 1.26 -14.86 4.87
C MET A 176 1.19 -14.85 3.34
N LEU A 177 2.13 -15.46 2.61
CA LEU A 177 2.08 -15.49 1.15
C LEU A 177 0.78 -16.11 0.63
N SER A 178 0.19 -15.49 -0.40
CA SER A 178 -0.98 -16.04 -1.07
C SER A 178 -0.63 -17.37 -1.74
N LYS A 179 -1.47 -18.39 -1.50
CA LYS A 179 -1.33 -19.70 -2.14
C LYS A 179 -1.47 -19.62 -3.67
N VAL A 180 -2.18 -18.62 -4.17
CA VAL A 180 -2.32 -18.36 -5.61
C VAL A 180 -1.01 -17.87 -6.21
N GLN A 181 -0.26 -17.03 -5.50
CA GLN A 181 0.97 -16.43 -6.00
C GLN A 181 2.18 -17.35 -5.87
N ILE A 182 2.27 -18.16 -4.81
CA ILE A 182 3.43 -19.02 -4.51
C ILE A 182 3.93 -19.84 -5.72
N PRO A 183 3.09 -20.54 -6.51
CA PRO A 183 3.57 -21.37 -7.63
C PRO A 183 4.22 -20.56 -8.77
N HIS A 184 4.03 -19.26 -8.79
CA HIS A 184 4.45 -18.38 -9.90
C HIS A 184 5.54 -17.38 -9.50
N LEU A 185 5.95 -17.38 -8.21
CA LEU A 185 6.93 -16.43 -7.67
C LEU A 185 8.27 -16.52 -8.39
N LYS A 186 8.77 -15.36 -8.76
CA LYS A 186 10.10 -15.08 -9.28
C LYS A 186 10.94 -14.28 -8.28
N SER A 187 10.26 -13.45 -7.49
CA SER A 187 10.86 -12.62 -6.44
C SER A 187 11.10 -13.46 -5.19
N VAL A 188 12.36 -13.75 -4.93
CA VAL A 188 12.80 -14.62 -3.81
C VAL A 188 13.63 -13.87 -2.76
N HIS A 189 14.06 -12.66 -3.07
CA HIS A 189 14.71 -11.76 -2.13
C HIS A 189 13.64 -10.91 -1.43
N VAL A 190 13.75 -10.82 -0.11
CA VAL A 190 12.78 -10.11 0.75
C VAL A 190 13.49 -9.11 1.62
N GLU A 191 12.93 -7.92 1.72
CA GLU A 191 13.31 -6.90 2.67
C GLU A 191 12.08 -6.46 3.46
N ARG A 192 12.26 -6.11 4.73
CA ARG A 192 11.22 -5.48 5.52
C ARG A 192 11.43 -3.97 5.50
N TRP A 193 10.42 -3.23 5.07
CA TRP A 193 10.43 -1.76 4.98
C TRP A 193 9.50 -1.17 6.03
N GLU A 194 10.06 -0.28 6.84
CA GLU A 194 9.36 0.38 7.96
C GLU A 194 8.88 1.80 7.57
N ALA A 195 7.94 2.33 8.37
CA ALA A 195 7.47 3.71 8.25
C ALA A 195 8.44 4.68 8.96
N ASP A 196 9.69 4.72 8.53
CA ASP A 196 10.80 5.48 9.12
C ASP A 196 11.28 6.65 8.24
N GLY A 197 10.58 6.91 7.13
CA GLY A 197 10.93 7.95 6.16
C GLY A 197 11.85 7.49 5.03
N THR A 198 12.36 6.27 5.08
CA THR A 198 13.21 5.69 4.02
C THR A 198 12.44 5.57 2.71
N ILE A 199 13.10 5.91 1.60
CA ILE A 199 12.60 5.68 0.24
C ILE A 199 13.29 4.44 -0.33
N ASN A 200 12.53 3.37 -0.48
CA ASN A 200 12.97 2.13 -1.10
C ASN A 200 12.82 2.25 -2.62
N LYS A 201 13.74 1.68 -3.38
CA LYS A 201 13.79 1.83 -4.83
C LYS A 201 13.77 0.48 -5.52
N LEU A 202 13.16 0.43 -6.70
CA LEU A 202 13.29 -0.71 -7.58
C LEU A 202 14.78 -0.99 -7.87
N ALA A 203 15.20 -2.24 -7.69
CA ALA A 203 16.61 -2.62 -7.78
C ALA A 203 17.20 -2.41 -9.18
N ALA A 204 16.42 -2.71 -10.22
CA ALA A 204 16.79 -2.51 -11.61
C ALA A 204 15.52 -2.35 -12.49
N PRO A 205 15.63 -1.78 -13.71
CA PRO A 205 14.53 -1.78 -14.67
C PRO A 205 13.99 -3.18 -14.96
N GLU A 206 12.69 -3.28 -15.18
CA GLU A 206 11.98 -4.51 -15.56
C GLU A 206 12.08 -5.66 -14.54
N THR A 207 12.49 -5.38 -13.31
CA THR A 207 12.58 -6.34 -12.21
C THR A 207 11.20 -6.84 -11.81
N TRP A 208 11.05 -8.17 -11.65
CA TRP A 208 9.89 -8.76 -10.99
C TRP A 208 9.89 -8.38 -9.51
N HIS A 209 8.77 -7.86 -9.05
CA HIS A 209 8.64 -7.38 -7.68
C HIS A 209 7.18 -7.36 -7.23
N PHE A 210 6.98 -7.30 -5.93
CA PHE A 210 5.71 -7.00 -5.29
C PHE A 210 5.94 -6.62 -3.83
N MET A 211 4.90 -6.17 -3.16
CA MET A 211 4.93 -5.95 -1.72
C MET A 211 3.74 -6.61 -1.03
N MET A 212 3.93 -6.91 0.26
CA MET A 212 2.91 -7.48 1.13
C MET A 212 2.85 -6.67 2.43
N GLY A 213 1.63 -6.28 2.83
CA GLY A 213 1.41 -5.61 4.10
C GLY A 213 1.79 -6.50 5.29
N GLY A 214 2.38 -5.90 6.32
CA GLY A 214 2.66 -6.59 7.57
C GLY A 214 1.37 -6.99 8.32
N LYS A 215 1.52 -7.51 9.52
CA LYS A 215 0.40 -8.03 10.35
C LYS A 215 -0.67 -7.00 10.70
N ASP A 216 -0.34 -5.71 10.62
CA ASP A 216 -1.25 -4.60 10.93
C ASP A 216 -1.81 -3.92 9.69
N GLY A 217 -1.41 -4.37 8.50
CA GLY A 217 -1.60 -3.69 7.22
C GLY A 217 -0.58 -2.58 7.00
N ALA A 218 -0.68 -1.90 5.87
CA ALA A 218 0.22 -0.80 5.53
C ALA A 218 -0.42 0.22 4.60
N ILE A 219 0.10 1.45 4.64
CA ILE A 219 -0.14 2.50 3.66
C ILE A 219 1.22 2.90 3.09
N VAL A 220 1.33 2.87 1.77
CA VAL A 220 2.58 3.13 1.04
C VAL A 220 2.33 4.18 -0.02
N THR A 221 3.21 5.17 -0.14
CA THR A 221 3.21 6.09 -1.28
C THR A 221 4.25 5.62 -2.30
N GLU A 222 3.82 5.50 -3.53
CA GLU A 222 4.66 5.19 -4.67
C GLU A 222 4.97 6.45 -5.46
N TYR A 223 6.24 6.64 -5.76
CA TYR A 223 6.78 7.67 -6.64
C TYR A 223 7.42 7.00 -7.84
N ALA A 224 6.96 7.31 -9.03
CA ALA A 224 7.44 6.61 -10.21
C ALA A 224 7.53 7.51 -11.45
N THR A 225 8.12 6.97 -12.49
CA THR A 225 7.98 7.54 -13.83
C THR A 225 6.61 7.17 -14.41
N TYR A 226 6.20 7.81 -15.50
CA TYR A 226 4.92 7.57 -16.15
C TYR A 226 4.57 6.07 -16.22
N HIS A 227 3.37 5.73 -15.78
CA HIS A 227 2.84 4.38 -15.83
C HIS A 227 2.10 4.14 -17.14
N ASP A 228 2.69 3.30 -18.01
CA ASP A 228 2.00 2.75 -19.16
C ASP A 228 1.44 1.36 -18.81
N GLY A 229 0.11 1.23 -18.73
CA GLY A 229 -0.54 -0.04 -18.43
C GLY A 229 -0.23 -1.13 -19.45
N ALA A 230 0.07 -0.78 -20.73
CA ALA A 230 0.47 -1.73 -21.74
C ALA A 230 1.83 -2.40 -21.42
N GLY A 231 2.66 -1.78 -20.58
CA GLY A 231 3.94 -2.33 -20.12
C GLY A 231 3.83 -3.30 -18.95
N LEU A 232 2.69 -3.40 -18.29
CA LEU A 232 2.52 -4.23 -17.10
C LEU A 232 2.48 -5.73 -17.44
N ARG A 233 3.23 -6.53 -16.70
CA ARG A 233 3.28 -8.00 -16.82
C ARG A 233 3.14 -8.62 -15.44
N PHE A 234 2.26 -9.60 -15.31
CA PHE A 234 2.05 -10.38 -14.08
C PHE A 234 2.68 -11.75 -14.20
N SER A 235 3.22 -12.28 -13.09
CA SER A 235 3.75 -13.65 -13.04
C SER A 235 2.63 -14.68 -12.96
N VAL A 236 1.53 -14.36 -12.27
CA VAL A 236 0.35 -15.22 -12.15
C VAL A 236 -0.49 -15.09 -13.42
N PRO A 237 -0.78 -16.19 -14.15
CA PRO A 237 -1.58 -16.17 -15.36
C PRO A 237 -3.03 -15.69 -15.11
N GLY A 238 -3.55 -14.88 -16.04
CA GLY A 238 -4.94 -14.41 -16.00
C GLY A 238 -5.23 -13.29 -14.98
N VAL A 239 -4.18 -12.80 -14.31
CA VAL A 239 -4.28 -11.59 -13.49
C VAL A 239 -4.26 -10.35 -14.38
N GLY A 240 -5.06 -9.35 -14.01
CA GLY A 240 -5.15 -8.05 -14.69
C GLY A 240 -5.98 -7.07 -13.85
N PHE A 241 -6.04 -5.84 -14.31
CA PHE A 241 -6.92 -4.79 -13.78
C PHE A 241 -8.22 -4.74 -14.54
#